data_f2503ca754acdfbb42ee607b3834456d
#
_entry.id   f2503ca754acdfbb42ee607b3834456d
#
_cell.length_a   1.000
_cell.length_b   1.000
_cell.length_c   1.000
_cell.angle_alpha   90.00
_cell.angle_beta   90.00
_cell.angle_gamma   90.00
#
_symmetry.space_group_name_H-M   'P 1'
#
loop_
_entity.id
_entity.type
_entity.pdbx_description
1 polymer ?
#
loop_
_entity_poly.entity_id
_entity_poly.type
_entity_poly.pdbx_seq_one_letter_code
_entity_poly.pdbx_strand_id
1 'polypeptide(L)'
;MGHIEQLQLSGASLEWLSDQEHKIRLVVGTVYQQQLSMYENNQQRIDDRIVSLTQPHVRPIVRGKAGTPVEFGAKLSVSYHNGYVFIDRLSWDNFNESGDLKSQADRFKLLTGNYPESIHVDQIYRTKENRAWCKERGIRITGIPLGRKPQVIDKEKKKQAQLDERFRSRIEGKFGEAKRRFSLGRVMTKLSETSQTSIAITFLVMNLSTLLRQFFAFFLVSLRREAFFVIFEFG
;
A
#
# COMPACT_ATOMS: atom_id res chain seq x y z
N MET A 1 -11.38 17.74 29.48
CA MET A 1 -12.47 18.55 28.90
C MET A 1 -13.15 19.37 29.97
N GLY A 2 -13.63 18.83 31.09
CA GLY A 2 -14.35 19.57 32.14
C GLY A 2 -13.65 20.86 32.61
N HIS A 3 -12.33 20.84 32.77
CA HIS A 3 -11.57 22.04 33.14
C HIS A 3 -11.61 23.15 32.08
N ILE A 4 -11.52 22.79 30.80
CA ILE A 4 -11.58 23.76 29.68
C ILE A 4 -13.00 24.37 29.62
N GLU A 5 -14.02 23.54 29.78
CA GLU A 5 -15.41 23.99 29.80
C GLU A 5 -15.68 24.89 30.98
N GLN A 6 -15.16 24.56 32.17
CA GLN A 6 -15.27 25.40 33.38
C GLN A 6 -14.59 26.77 33.19
N LEU A 7 -13.39 26.79 32.58
CA LEU A 7 -12.69 28.04 32.26
C LEU A 7 -13.46 28.89 31.25
N GLN A 8 -14.08 28.28 30.24
CA GLN A 8 -14.93 28.98 29.29
C GLN A 8 -16.20 29.56 29.95
N LEU A 9 -16.84 28.79 30.82
CA LEU A 9 -18.00 29.25 31.59
C LEU A 9 -17.62 30.38 32.56
N SER A 10 -16.38 30.42 33.05
CA SER A 10 -15.85 31.52 33.84
C SER A 10 -15.40 32.75 33.04
N GLY A 11 -15.64 32.76 31.74
CA GLY A 11 -15.34 33.90 30.85
C GLY A 11 -13.93 33.92 30.25
N ALA A 12 -13.19 32.79 30.30
CA ALA A 12 -11.90 32.70 29.62
C ALA A 12 -12.08 32.72 28.10
N SER A 13 -11.42 33.68 27.42
CA SER A 13 -11.40 33.77 26.00
C SER A 13 -10.45 32.73 25.39
N LEU A 14 -10.82 32.12 24.26
CA LEU A 14 -9.97 31.24 23.49
C LEU A 14 -9.13 31.97 22.44
N GLU A 15 -9.28 33.27 22.32
CA GLU A 15 -8.57 34.13 21.33
C GLU A 15 -7.05 34.14 21.52
N TRP A 16 -6.57 33.75 22.70
CA TRP A 16 -5.15 33.65 23.03
C TRP A 16 -4.48 32.40 22.47
N LEU A 17 -5.26 31.42 22.03
CA LEU A 17 -4.72 30.19 21.47
C LEU A 17 -4.23 30.45 20.03
N SER A 18 -3.03 29.95 19.73
CA SER A 18 -2.56 29.89 18.36
C SER A 18 -3.45 28.94 17.52
N ASP A 19 -3.43 29.07 16.20
CA ASP A 19 -4.15 28.17 15.28
C ASP A 19 -3.82 26.68 15.51
N GLN A 20 -2.58 26.38 15.89
CA GLN A 20 -2.16 25.03 16.21
C GLN A 20 -2.81 24.51 17.49
N GLU A 21 -2.87 25.32 18.52
CA GLU A 21 -3.51 24.98 19.81
C GLU A 21 -5.03 24.82 19.62
N HIS A 22 -5.67 25.68 18.85
CA HIS A 22 -7.07 25.53 18.47
C HIS A 22 -7.33 24.17 17.79
N LYS A 23 -6.51 23.80 16.80
CA LYS A 23 -6.62 22.51 16.12
C LYS A 23 -6.44 21.33 17.09
N ILE A 24 -5.43 21.38 17.95
CA ILE A 24 -5.19 20.33 18.96
C ILE A 24 -6.38 20.24 19.91
N ARG A 25 -6.92 21.36 20.38
CA ARG A 25 -8.08 21.37 21.27
C ARG A 25 -9.30 20.68 20.65
N LEU A 26 -9.59 20.96 19.38
CA LEU A 26 -10.69 20.31 18.65
C LEU A 26 -10.47 18.78 18.56
N VAL A 27 -9.25 18.36 18.22
CA VAL A 27 -8.89 16.95 18.15
C VAL A 27 -9.02 16.27 19.51
N VAL A 28 -8.53 16.90 20.57
CA VAL A 28 -8.67 16.39 21.96
C VAL A 28 -10.14 16.27 22.36
N GLY A 29 -10.98 17.26 22.00
CA GLY A 29 -12.42 17.20 22.21
C GLY A 29 -13.06 16.01 21.54
N THR A 30 -12.74 15.77 20.26
CA THR A 30 -13.26 14.63 19.52
C THR A 30 -12.79 13.30 20.12
N VAL A 31 -11.51 13.17 20.49
CA VAL A 31 -10.98 11.97 21.13
C VAL A 31 -11.68 11.70 22.47
N TYR A 32 -11.91 12.75 23.27
CA TYR A 32 -12.63 12.62 24.54
C TYR A 32 -14.05 12.08 24.32
N GLN A 33 -14.80 12.64 23.37
CA GLN A 33 -16.16 12.18 23.05
C GLN A 33 -16.16 10.73 22.53
N GLN A 34 -15.19 10.37 21.70
CA GLN A 34 -15.05 8.98 21.23
C GLN A 34 -14.79 8.02 22.40
N GLN A 35 -13.89 8.37 23.31
CA GLN A 35 -13.59 7.53 24.49
C GLN A 35 -14.77 7.45 25.46
N LEU A 36 -15.46 8.57 25.67
CA LEU A 36 -16.65 8.61 26.55
C LEU A 36 -17.76 7.71 25.98
N SER A 37 -18.07 7.85 24.68
CA SER A 37 -19.07 7.02 24.03
C SER A 37 -18.71 5.53 24.09
N MET A 38 -17.42 5.17 23.87
CA MET A 38 -16.96 3.78 24.00
C MET A 38 -17.11 3.26 25.43
N TYR A 39 -16.84 4.09 26.45
CA TYR A 39 -16.98 3.73 27.83
C TYR A 39 -18.45 3.53 28.24
N GLU A 40 -19.32 4.49 27.92
CA GLU A 40 -20.76 4.46 28.25
C GLU A 40 -21.48 3.30 27.56
N ASN A 41 -21.12 2.98 26.31
CA ASN A 41 -21.72 1.88 25.57
C ASN A 41 -20.99 0.54 25.75
N ASN A 42 -19.97 0.47 26.60
CA ASN A 42 -19.12 -0.71 26.82
C ASN A 42 -18.60 -1.31 25.51
N GLN A 43 -18.19 -0.42 24.56
CA GLN A 43 -17.68 -0.80 23.24
C GLN A 43 -16.17 -0.57 23.17
N GLN A 44 -15.47 -1.47 22.46
CA GLN A 44 -14.02 -1.35 22.24
C GLN A 44 -13.68 -0.72 20.89
N ARG A 45 -14.67 -0.46 20.06
CA ARG A 45 -14.51 0.07 18.69
C ARG A 45 -15.50 1.21 18.46
N ILE A 46 -15.03 2.22 17.73
CA ILE A 46 -15.84 3.32 17.21
C ILE A 46 -15.33 3.63 15.81
N ASP A 47 -16.23 4.05 14.92
CA ASP A 47 -15.87 4.48 13.59
C ASP A 47 -15.01 5.75 13.62
N ASP A 48 -14.17 5.91 12.63
CA ASP A 48 -13.25 7.06 12.48
C ASP A 48 -12.37 7.34 13.71
N ARG A 49 -12.06 6.30 14.48
CA ARG A 49 -11.27 6.41 15.71
C ARG A 49 -9.96 7.15 15.50
N ILE A 50 -9.80 8.27 16.21
CA ILE A 50 -8.54 9.03 16.24
C ILE A 50 -7.57 8.33 17.20
N VAL A 51 -6.36 8.02 16.69
CA VAL A 51 -5.30 7.31 17.43
C VAL A 51 -4.05 8.17 17.63
N SER A 52 -4.00 9.35 17.00
CA SER A 52 -2.88 10.30 17.13
C SER A 52 -3.41 11.73 17.18
N LEU A 53 -3.02 12.48 18.21
CA LEU A 53 -3.38 13.90 18.34
C LEU A 53 -2.67 14.77 17.29
N THR A 54 -1.47 14.39 16.86
CA THR A 54 -0.67 15.14 15.90
C THR A 54 -0.97 14.77 14.45
N GLN A 55 -1.55 13.59 14.23
CA GLN A 55 -1.93 13.05 12.94
C GLN A 55 -3.36 12.47 13.00
N PRO A 56 -4.39 13.31 13.17
CA PRO A 56 -5.76 12.85 13.40
C PRO A 56 -6.41 12.12 12.23
N HIS A 57 -5.80 12.17 11.05
CA HIS A 57 -6.22 11.43 9.86
C HIS A 57 -5.76 9.97 9.85
N VAL A 58 -4.79 9.60 10.70
CA VAL A 58 -4.29 8.21 10.77
C VAL A 58 -5.34 7.31 11.44
N ARG A 59 -5.62 6.18 10.80
CA ARG A 59 -6.60 5.19 11.28
C ARG A 59 -5.94 3.86 11.61
N PRO A 60 -6.52 3.08 12.55
CA PRO A 60 -6.09 1.72 12.80
C PRO A 60 -6.53 0.80 11.65
N ILE A 61 -5.59 0.03 11.11
CA ILE A 61 -5.83 -0.96 10.06
C ILE A 61 -5.69 -2.35 10.68
N VAL A 62 -6.81 -3.07 10.81
CA VAL A 62 -6.82 -4.43 11.36
C VAL A 62 -6.32 -5.40 10.29
N ARG A 63 -5.22 -6.10 10.57
CA ARG A 63 -4.56 -7.03 9.64
C ARG A 63 -4.81 -8.51 9.96
N GLY A 64 -5.29 -8.82 11.16
CA GLY A 64 -5.52 -10.22 11.58
C GLY A 64 -4.27 -11.10 11.67
N LYS A 65 -3.07 -10.52 11.67
CA LYS A 65 -1.80 -11.24 11.84
C LYS A 65 -1.49 -11.48 13.31
N ALA A 66 -1.01 -12.67 13.65
CA ALA A 66 -0.75 -13.06 15.05
C ALA A 66 0.25 -12.17 15.81
N GLY A 67 1.23 -11.57 15.11
CA GLY A 67 2.27 -10.74 15.75
C GLY A 67 1.97 -9.24 15.80
N THR A 68 1.17 -8.74 14.85
CA THR A 68 0.83 -7.30 14.78
C THR A 68 -0.61 -7.19 14.27
N PRO A 69 -1.59 -7.27 15.18
CA PRO A 69 -3.01 -7.32 14.78
C PRO A 69 -3.51 -6.00 14.19
N VAL A 70 -2.88 -4.88 14.53
CA VAL A 70 -3.25 -3.54 14.07
C VAL A 70 -2.01 -2.80 13.57
N GLU A 71 -2.10 -2.25 12.37
CA GLU A 71 -1.13 -1.31 11.80
C GLU A 71 -1.77 0.08 11.74
N PHE A 72 -0.94 1.13 11.71
CA PHE A 72 -1.37 2.52 11.63
C PHE A 72 -0.78 3.17 10.39
N GLY A 73 -1.56 3.94 9.67
CA GLY A 73 -1.08 4.66 8.49
C GLY A 73 -2.08 4.66 7.33
N ALA A 74 -1.59 5.00 6.15
CA ALA A 74 -2.36 4.93 4.93
C ALA A 74 -2.46 3.50 4.40
N LYS A 75 -3.63 3.14 3.88
CA LYS A 75 -3.83 1.92 3.11
C LYS A 75 -3.52 2.18 1.65
N LEU A 76 -2.67 1.33 1.07
CA LEU A 76 -2.21 1.44 -0.31
C LEU A 76 -2.69 0.25 -1.13
N SER A 77 -3.30 0.53 -2.29
CA SER A 77 -3.46 -0.42 -3.38
C SER A 77 -2.42 -0.08 -4.44
N VAL A 78 -1.61 -1.06 -4.81
CA VAL A 78 -0.50 -0.85 -5.73
C VAL A 78 -0.42 -1.96 -6.76
N SER A 79 0.03 -1.64 -7.97
CA SER A 79 0.37 -2.58 -9.02
C SER A 79 1.88 -2.63 -9.26
N TYR A 80 2.38 -3.81 -9.64
CA TYR A 80 3.78 -4.05 -9.93
C TYR A 80 3.94 -4.59 -11.36
N HIS A 81 4.77 -3.93 -12.15
CA HIS A 81 5.08 -4.35 -13.51
C HIS A 81 6.55 -4.07 -13.83
N ASN A 82 7.27 -5.07 -14.32
CA ASN A 82 8.66 -4.97 -14.79
C ASN A 82 9.65 -4.27 -13.82
N GLY A 83 9.45 -4.44 -12.53
CA GLY A 83 10.31 -3.81 -11.51
C GLY A 83 9.78 -2.48 -10.98
N TYR A 84 8.80 -1.88 -11.63
CA TYR A 84 8.16 -0.63 -11.23
C TYR A 84 6.91 -0.87 -10.42
N VAL A 85 6.63 0.05 -9.49
CA VAL A 85 5.44 0.02 -8.64
C VAL A 85 4.62 1.28 -8.89
N PHE A 86 3.32 1.12 -9.07
CA PHE A 86 2.37 2.20 -9.31
C PHE A 86 1.38 2.24 -8.15
N ILE A 87 1.16 3.44 -7.58
CA ILE A 87 0.10 3.65 -6.59
C ILE A 87 -1.20 3.80 -7.37
N ASP A 88 -2.12 2.85 -7.18
CA ASP A 88 -3.43 2.88 -7.80
C ASP A 88 -4.44 3.58 -6.89
N ARG A 89 -4.33 3.35 -5.58
CA ARG A 89 -5.15 4.00 -4.57
C ARG A 89 -4.37 4.20 -3.28
N LEU A 90 -4.54 5.37 -2.67
CA LEU A 90 -4.06 5.70 -1.33
C LEU A 90 -5.24 6.25 -0.54
N SER A 91 -5.48 5.70 0.65
CA SER A 91 -6.55 6.17 1.53
C SER A 91 -6.12 6.05 2.99
N TRP A 92 -6.59 6.97 3.81
CA TRP A 92 -6.49 6.88 5.27
C TRP A 92 -7.60 6.02 5.86
N ASP A 93 -8.71 5.89 5.12
CA ASP A 93 -9.82 5.04 5.50
C ASP A 93 -9.62 3.61 5.00
N ASN A 94 -10.19 2.66 5.72
CA ASN A 94 -10.14 1.26 5.30
C ASN A 94 -11.03 1.05 4.07
N PHE A 95 -10.52 0.34 3.08
CA PHE A 95 -11.26 -0.02 1.86
C PHE A 95 -11.01 -1.47 1.48
N ASN A 96 -11.92 -2.05 0.70
CA ASN A 96 -11.73 -3.39 0.15
C ASN A 96 -10.91 -3.31 -1.15
N GLU A 97 -9.70 -3.83 -1.11
CA GLU A 97 -8.75 -3.82 -2.23
C GLU A 97 -9.25 -4.65 -3.43
N SER A 98 -10.14 -5.62 -3.20
CA SER A 98 -10.63 -6.49 -4.27
C SER A 98 -11.36 -5.73 -5.40
N GLY A 99 -11.92 -4.55 -5.10
CA GLY A 99 -12.57 -3.69 -6.07
C GLY A 99 -11.60 -3.01 -7.06
N ASP A 100 -10.33 -2.89 -6.68
CA ASP A 100 -9.34 -2.15 -7.47
C ASP A 100 -8.79 -2.98 -8.65
N LEU A 101 -8.96 -4.31 -8.68
CA LEU A 101 -8.37 -5.20 -9.69
C LEU A 101 -8.71 -4.80 -11.13
N LYS A 102 -9.96 -4.47 -11.37
CA LYS A 102 -10.43 -4.10 -12.72
C LYS A 102 -9.76 -2.83 -13.22
N SER A 103 -9.76 -1.77 -12.40
CA SER A 103 -9.13 -0.49 -12.73
C SER A 103 -7.61 -0.62 -12.89
N GLN A 104 -6.95 -1.48 -12.11
CA GLN A 104 -5.53 -1.79 -12.24
C GLN A 104 -5.23 -2.47 -13.59
N ALA A 105 -6.03 -3.45 -14.00
CA ALA A 105 -5.88 -4.13 -15.28
C ALA A 105 -6.19 -3.21 -16.47
N ASP A 106 -7.19 -2.32 -16.35
CA ASP A 106 -7.51 -1.33 -17.37
C ASP A 106 -6.37 -0.29 -17.52
N ARG A 107 -5.78 0.16 -16.40
CA ARG A 107 -4.58 1.02 -16.43
C ARG A 107 -3.39 0.32 -17.08
N PHE A 108 -3.17 -0.95 -16.78
CA PHE A 108 -2.13 -1.74 -17.45
C PHE A 108 -2.33 -1.75 -18.96
N LYS A 109 -3.57 -2.02 -19.41
CA LYS A 109 -3.92 -1.98 -20.84
C LYS A 109 -3.69 -0.61 -21.47
N LEU A 110 -4.00 0.47 -20.74
CA LEU A 110 -3.76 1.84 -21.21
C LEU A 110 -2.26 2.10 -21.44
N LEU A 111 -1.40 1.58 -20.56
CA LEU A 111 0.05 1.78 -20.63
C LEU A 111 0.76 0.87 -21.63
N THR A 112 0.24 -0.34 -21.89
CA THR A 112 0.92 -1.38 -22.67
C THR A 112 0.21 -1.73 -23.98
N GLY A 113 -1.02 -1.24 -24.17
CA GLY A 113 -1.88 -1.54 -25.32
C GLY A 113 -2.74 -2.79 -25.18
N ASN A 114 -2.38 -3.72 -24.29
CA ASN A 114 -3.06 -5.00 -24.12
C ASN A 114 -3.34 -5.32 -22.64
N TYR A 115 -4.33 -6.17 -22.38
CA TYR A 115 -4.50 -6.73 -21.05
C TYR A 115 -3.33 -7.66 -20.68
N PRO A 116 -2.99 -7.80 -19.40
CA PRO A 116 -1.94 -8.73 -18.97
C PRO A 116 -2.38 -10.18 -19.20
N GLU A 117 -1.46 -11.06 -19.60
CA GLU A 117 -1.72 -12.51 -19.71
C GLU A 117 -2.08 -13.13 -18.35
N SER A 118 -1.47 -12.64 -17.28
CA SER A 118 -1.73 -13.11 -15.92
C SER A 118 -1.63 -11.99 -14.88
N ILE A 119 -2.47 -12.11 -13.84
CA ILE A 119 -2.48 -11.24 -12.67
C ILE A 119 -2.21 -12.11 -11.44
N HIS A 120 -1.17 -11.73 -10.67
CA HIS A 120 -0.71 -12.44 -9.47
C HIS A 120 -1.17 -11.67 -8.24
N VAL A 121 -2.17 -12.19 -7.53
CA VAL A 121 -2.87 -11.47 -6.46
C VAL A 121 -3.05 -12.31 -5.20
N ASP A 122 -3.31 -11.63 -4.09
CA ASP A 122 -3.72 -12.25 -2.84
C ASP A 122 -5.15 -12.81 -2.93
N GLN A 123 -5.48 -13.69 -1.99
CA GLN A 123 -6.78 -14.35 -1.91
C GLN A 123 -7.94 -13.36 -1.91
N ILE A 124 -7.81 -12.18 -1.30
CA ILE A 124 -8.84 -11.16 -1.20
C ILE A 124 -9.33 -10.67 -2.58
N TYR A 125 -8.45 -10.63 -3.58
CA TYR A 125 -8.79 -10.20 -4.94
C TYR A 125 -9.52 -11.28 -5.75
N ARG A 126 -9.52 -12.56 -5.31
CA ARG A 126 -10.08 -13.69 -6.06
C ARG A 126 -11.58 -13.87 -5.84
N THR A 127 -12.33 -12.78 -5.83
CA THR A 127 -13.80 -12.82 -5.78
C THR A 127 -14.39 -13.54 -7.00
N LYS A 128 -15.64 -14.00 -6.89
CA LYS A 128 -16.37 -14.61 -8.03
C LYS A 128 -16.44 -13.65 -9.22
N GLU A 129 -16.70 -12.38 -8.93
CA GLU A 129 -16.81 -11.31 -9.91
C GLU A 129 -15.50 -11.05 -10.64
N ASN A 130 -14.40 -10.88 -9.91
CA ASN A 130 -13.08 -10.64 -10.50
C ASN A 130 -12.61 -11.81 -11.36
N ARG A 131 -12.89 -13.05 -10.95
CA ARG A 131 -12.57 -14.24 -11.74
C ARG A 131 -13.37 -14.31 -13.04
N ALA A 132 -14.66 -13.99 -13.00
CA ALA A 132 -15.49 -13.93 -14.21
C ALA A 132 -15.00 -12.84 -15.16
N TRP A 133 -14.74 -11.64 -14.65
CA TRP A 133 -14.25 -10.51 -15.42
C TRP A 133 -12.89 -10.79 -16.10
N CYS A 134 -11.96 -11.42 -15.36
CA CYS A 134 -10.67 -11.84 -15.91
C CYS A 134 -10.85 -12.90 -17.01
N LYS A 135 -11.73 -13.91 -16.79
CA LYS A 135 -11.99 -14.98 -17.76
C LYS A 135 -12.52 -14.43 -19.09
N GLU A 136 -13.46 -13.48 -19.04
CA GLU A 136 -14.03 -12.82 -20.25
C GLU A 136 -12.95 -12.12 -21.10
N ARG A 137 -11.85 -11.69 -20.47
CA ARG A 137 -10.73 -10.97 -21.13
C ARG A 137 -9.50 -11.83 -21.39
N GLY A 138 -9.60 -13.14 -21.18
CA GLY A 138 -8.49 -14.06 -21.37
C GLY A 138 -7.35 -13.89 -20.32
N ILE A 139 -7.61 -13.19 -19.21
CA ILE A 139 -6.61 -12.94 -18.16
C ILE A 139 -6.60 -14.11 -17.18
N ARG A 140 -5.43 -14.70 -16.97
CA ARG A 140 -5.23 -15.75 -15.98
C ARG A 140 -5.01 -15.11 -14.59
N ILE A 141 -6.01 -15.21 -13.70
CA ILE A 141 -5.87 -14.78 -12.31
C ILE A 141 -5.26 -15.92 -11.48
N THR A 142 -4.12 -15.65 -10.83
CA THR A 142 -3.36 -16.65 -10.06
C THR A 142 -3.62 -16.53 -8.56
N GLY A 143 -3.21 -17.53 -7.80
CA GLY A 143 -3.34 -17.60 -6.35
C GLY A 143 -3.73 -19.00 -5.88
N ILE A 144 -3.88 -19.18 -4.57
CA ILE A 144 -4.20 -20.46 -3.95
C ILE A 144 -5.52 -21.00 -4.49
N PRO A 145 -5.58 -22.26 -5.00
CA PRO A 145 -6.83 -22.86 -5.46
C PRO A 145 -7.89 -22.83 -4.36
N LEU A 146 -9.14 -22.55 -4.78
CA LEU A 146 -10.29 -22.59 -3.87
C LEU A 146 -10.79 -24.03 -3.76
N GLY A 147 -11.14 -24.46 -2.55
CA GLY A 147 -11.69 -25.77 -2.28
C GLY A 147 -10.65 -26.81 -1.80
N ARG A 148 -11.04 -28.07 -1.79
CA ARG A 148 -10.20 -29.20 -1.32
C ARG A 148 -8.99 -29.38 -2.24
N LYS A 149 -7.82 -29.56 -1.66
CA LYS A 149 -6.59 -29.87 -2.42
C LYS A 149 -6.77 -31.17 -3.21
N PRO A 150 -6.40 -31.23 -4.49
CA PRO A 150 -6.44 -32.47 -5.26
C PRO A 150 -5.44 -33.46 -4.66
N GLN A 151 -5.81 -34.76 -4.67
CA GLN A 151 -4.95 -35.84 -4.13
C GLN A 151 -3.67 -36.03 -4.95
N VAL A 152 -3.76 -35.82 -6.27
CA VAL A 152 -2.62 -35.90 -7.17
C VAL A 152 -2.39 -34.50 -7.75
N ILE A 153 -1.19 -33.98 -7.53
CA ILE A 153 -0.79 -32.67 -8.07
C ILE A 153 0.10 -32.96 -9.28
N ASP A 154 -0.35 -32.48 -10.43
CA ASP A 154 0.44 -32.45 -11.65
C ASP A 154 1.73 -31.65 -11.43
N LYS A 155 2.88 -32.20 -11.80
CA LYS A 155 4.21 -31.60 -11.63
C LYS A 155 4.31 -30.24 -12.32
N GLU A 156 3.71 -30.08 -13.51
CA GLU A 156 3.73 -28.84 -14.27
C GLU A 156 2.89 -27.76 -13.57
N LYS A 157 1.70 -28.12 -13.09
CA LYS A 157 0.85 -27.22 -12.30
C LYS A 157 1.53 -26.77 -11.02
N LYS A 158 2.27 -27.66 -10.36
CA LYS A 158 3.06 -27.32 -9.17
C LYS A 158 4.17 -26.32 -9.49
N LYS A 159 4.91 -26.55 -10.58
CA LYS A 159 5.96 -25.63 -11.06
C LYS A 159 5.41 -24.26 -11.41
N GLN A 160 4.27 -24.23 -12.14
CA GLN A 160 3.60 -22.98 -12.47
C GLN A 160 3.13 -22.22 -11.22
N ALA A 161 2.54 -22.91 -10.25
CA ALA A 161 2.11 -22.30 -8.98
C ALA A 161 3.29 -21.71 -8.19
N GLN A 162 4.46 -22.34 -8.22
CA GLN A 162 5.68 -21.82 -7.61
C GLN A 162 6.18 -20.55 -8.33
N LEU A 163 6.12 -20.51 -9.66
CA LEU A 163 6.46 -19.31 -10.44
C LEU A 163 5.49 -18.18 -10.13
N ASP A 164 4.20 -18.44 -10.09
CA ASP A 164 3.17 -17.48 -9.78
C ASP A 164 3.38 -16.87 -8.38
N GLU A 165 3.72 -17.70 -7.39
CA GLU A 165 4.04 -17.25 -6.04
C GLU A 165 5.30 -16.36 -5.99
N ARG A 166 6.33 -16.70 -6.76
CA ARG A 166 7.54 -15.87 -6.90
C ARG A 166 7.22 -14.50 -7.53
N PHE A 167 6.30 -14.44 -8.49
CA PHE A 167 5.84 -13.16 -9.06
C PHE A 167 5.05 -12.36 -8.03
N ARG A 168 4.13 -13.00 -7.29
CA ARG A 168 3.36 -12.35 -6.24
C ARG A 168 4.25 -11.75 -5.14
N SER A 169 5.24 -12.50 -4.67
CA SER A 169 6.14 -12.05 -3.60
C SER A 169 7.05 -10.89 -3.98
N ARG A 170 7.20 -10.57 -5.28
CA ARG A 170 8.00 -9.40 -5.71
C ARG A 170 7.46 -8.08 -5.18
N ILE A 171 6.13 -7.94 -5.07
CA ILE A 171 5.51 -6.73 -4.52
C ILE A 171 5.84 -6.56 -3.04
N GLU A 172 5.85 -7.66 -2.27
CA GLU A 172 6.25 -7.67 -0.85
C GLU A 172 7.72 -7.24 -0.70
N GLY A 173 8.58 -7.73 -1.59
CA GLY A 173 9.98 -7.31 -1.68
C GLY A 173 10.14 -5.81 -1.92
N LYS A 174 9.31 -5.23 -2.79
CA LYS A 174 9.29 -3.79 -3.08
C LYS A 174 8.82 -2.98 -1.87
N PHE A 175 7.79 -3.41 -1.14
CA PHE A 175 7.41 -2.77 0.11
C PHE A 175 8.51 -2.86 1.17
N GLY A 176 9.21 -4.00 1.26
CA GLY A 176 10.38 -4.15 2.13
C GLY A 176 11.52 -3.20 1.74
N GLU A 177 11.79 -3.03 0.44
CA GLU A 177 12.77 -2.05 -0.07
C GLU A 177 12.35 -0.62 0.27
N ALA A 178 11.08 -0.24 0.02
CA ALA A 178 10.54 1.07 0.32
C ALA A 178 10.64 1.43 1.81
N LYS A 179 10.32 0.48 2.68
CA LYS A 179 10.41 0.68 4.15
C LYS A 179 11.86 0.84 4.63
N ARG A 180 12.80 0.04 4.11
CA ARG A 180 14.19 0.04 4.59
C ARG A 180 15.05 1.15 3.98
N ARG A 181 14.87 1.45 2.69
CA ARG A 181 15.76 2.36 1.94
C ARG A 181 15.16 3.72 1.67
N PHE A 182 13.84 3.82 1.63
CA PHE A 182 13.14 5.02 1.19
C PHE A 182 12.16 5.57 2.23
N SER A 183 12.35 5.19 3.50
CA SER A 183 11.64 5.73 4.67
C SER A 183 10.12 5.57 4.66
N LEU A 184 9.55 4.66 3.82
CA LEU A 184 8.11 4.39 3.81
C LEU A 184 7.59 3.85 5.17
N GLY A 185 8.48 3.22 5.96
CA GLY A 185 8.11 2.70 7.29
C GLY A 185 7.84 3.79 8.34
N ARG A 186 8.24 5.04 8.07
CA ARG A 186 8.09 6.16 9.03
C ARG A 186 7.88 7.48 8.29
N VAL A 187 6.64 7.80 8.02
CA VAL A 187 6.25 9.08 7.43
C VAL A 187 6.21 10.14 8.52
N MET A 188 7.07 11.15 8.44
CA MET A 188 7.26 12.18 9.49
C MET A 188 6.36 13.40 9.30
N THR A 189 5.72 13.56 8.15
CA THR A 189 4.82 14.68 7.85
C THR A 189 3.53 14.58 8.66
N LYS A 190 3.00 15.72 9.10
CA LYS A 190 1.87 15.78 10.04
C LYS A 190 0.50 15.96 9.37
N LEU A 191 0.46 16.54 8.16
CA LEU A 191 -0.78 16.76 7.43
C LEU A 191 -1.08 15.61 6.49
N SER A 192 -2.35 15.32 6.28
CA SER A 192 -2.82 14.27 5.38
C SER A 192 -2.20 14.40 3.98
N GLU A 193 -2.31 15.57 3.38
CA GLU A 193 -1.83 15.86 2.02
C GLU A 193 -0.31 15.73 1.91
N THR A 194 0.44 16.31 2.85
CA THR A 194 1.90 16.20 2.85
C THR A 194 2.38 14.77 3.10
N SER A 195 1.62 13.99 3.88
CA SER A 195 1.91 12.57 4.08
C SER A 195 1.64 11.75 2.82
N GLN A 196 0.56 12.03 2.09
CA GLN A 196 0.27 11.42 0.78
C GLN A 196 1.36 11.77 -0.23
N THR A 197 1.76 13.03 -0.31
CA THR A 197 2.86 13.49 -1.18
C THR A 197 4.18 12.79 -0.83
N SER A 198 4.52 12.68 0.45
CA SER A 198 5.72 11.98 0.91
C SER A 198 5.71 10.50 0.50
N ILE A 199 4.57 9.81 0.63
CA ILE A 199 4.41 8.43 0.19
C ILE A 199 4.58 8.35 -1.34
N ALA A 200 3.94 9.23 -2.11
CA ALA A 200 4.04 9.24 -3.57
C ALA A 200 5.49 9.47 -4.04
N ILE A 201 6.21 10.41 -3.43
CA ILE A 201 7.63 10.67 -3.70
C ILE A 201 8.47 9.42 -3.40
N THR A 202 8.19 8.70 -2.31
CA THR A 202 8.90 7.47 -1.98
C THR A 202 8.82 6.44 -3.11
N PHE A 203 7.63 6.21 -3.66
CA PHE A 203 7.47 5.28 -4.80
C PHE A 203 8.10 5.80 -6.09
N LEU A 204 8.04 7.13 -6.34
CA LEU A 204 8.72 7.74 -7.48
C LEU A 204 10.23 7.51 -7.40
N VAL A 205 10.86 7.82 -6.26
CA VAL A 205 12.32 7.63 -6.06
C VAL A 205 12.71 6.16 -6.16
N MET A 206 11.88 5.24 -5.65
CA MET A 206 12.09 3.80 -5.79
C MET A 206 12.05 3.37 -7.27
N ASN A 207 11.12 3.90 -8.05
CA ASN A 207 11.03 3.63 -9.49
C ASN A 207 12.22 4.23 -10.25
N LEU A 208 12.63 5.46 -9.95
CA LEU A 208 13.84 6.07 -10.53
C LEU A 208 15.10 5.27 -10.18
N SER A 209 15.22 4.78 -8.95
CA SER A 209 16.33 3.89 -8.54
C SER A 209 16.31 2.57 -9.31
N THR A 210 15.13 2.04 -9.64
CA THR A 210 14.99 0.84 -10.46
C THR A 210 15.42 1.11 -11.91
N LEU A 211 14.98 2.23 -12.49
CA LEU A 211 15.37 2.67 -13.83
C LEU A 211 16.89 2.84 -13.94
N LEU A 212 17.48 3.51 -12.96
CA LEU A 212 18.93 3.73 -12.91
C LEU A 212 19.71 2.41 -12.88
N ARG A 213 19.27 1.44 -12.06
CA ARG A 213 19.89 0.10 -12.01
C ARG A 213 19.79 -0.64 -13.33
N GLN A 214 18.64 -0.55 -14.01
CA GLN A 214 18.46 -1.17 -15.33
C GLN A 214 19.35 -0.52 -16.38
N PHE A 215 19.46 0.81 -16.37
CA PHE A 215 20.34 1.56 -17.27
C PHE A 215 21.82 1.16 -17.07
N PHE A 216 22.31 1.14 -15.82
CA PHE A 216 23.68 0.71 -15.55
C PHE A 216 23.94 -0.75 -15.91
N ALA A 217 22.98 -1.65 -15.68
CA ALA A 217 23.12 -3.04 -16.10
C ALA A 217 23.26 -3.15 -17.63
N PHE A 218 22.43 -2.42 -18.39
CA PHE A 218 22.53 -2.37 -19.84
C PHE A 218 23.87 -1.81 -20.31
N PHE A 219 24.31 -0.69 -19.72
CA PHE A 219 25.59 -0.06 -20.04
C PHE A 219 26.79 -0.98 -19.80
N LEU A 220 26.81 -1.71 -18.66
CA LEU A 220 27.87 -2.68 -18.36
C LEU A 220 27.88 -3.86 -19.35
N VAL A 221 26.72 -4.33 -19.77
CA VAL A 221 26.63 -5.39 -20.81
C VAL A 221 27.15 -4.89 -22.14
N SER A 222 26.83 -3.65 -22.55
CA SER A 222 27.32 -3.03 -23.78
C SER A 222 28.85 -2.89 -23.77
N LEU A 223 29.41 -2.38 -22.68
CA LEU A 223 30.87 -2.26 -22.52
C LEU A 223 31.58 -3.62 -22.61
N ARG A 224 31.01 -4.68 -22.02
CA ARG A 224 31.58 -6.02 -22.09
C ARG A 224 31.57 -6.55 -23.53
N ARG A 225 30.52 -6.26 -24.30
CA ARG A 225 30.45 -6.69 -25.71
C ARG A 225 31.53 -6.01 -26.55
N GLU A 226 31.73 -4.71 -26.42
CA GLU A 226 32.78 -3.97 -27.12
C GLU A 226 34.19 -4.46 -26.73
N ALA A 227 34.45 -4.66 -25.45
CA ALA A 227 35.73 -5.21 -24.98
C ALA A 227 36.00 -6.62 -25.51
N PHE A 228 34.98 -7.44 -25.72
CA PHE A 228 35.10 -8.78 -26.27
C PHE A 228 35.41 -8.72 -27.78
N PHE A 229 34.86 -7.77 -28.52
CA PHE A 229 35.18 -7.54 -29.95
C PHE A 229 36.61 -7.09 -30.13
N VAL A 230 37.11 -6.16 -29.31
CA VAL A 230 38.51 -5.67 -29.39
C VAL A 230 39.53 -6.77 -29.11
N ILE A 231 39.23 -7.74 -28.24
CA ILE A 231 40.14 -8.87 -27.97
C ILE A 231 40.20 -9.87 -29.16
N PHE A 232 39.14 -9.98 -29.95
CA PHE A 232 39.11 -10.87 -31.10
C PHE A 232 39.67 -10.26 -32.40
N GLU A 233 39.81 -8.93 -32.51
CA GLU A 233 40.44 -8.28 -33.65
C GLU A 233 41.99 -8.21 -33.56
N PHE A 234 42.56 -8.46 -32.38
CA PHE A 234 44.02 -8.45 -32.15
C PHE A 234 44.60 -9.84 -31.81
N GLY A 235 43.89 -10.91 -32.00
CA GLY A 235 44.33 -12.31 -31.91
C GLY A 235 44.31 -12.99 -33.28
#